data_51905b5a1ce6093efef79dccbed24c18
#
_entry.id   51905b5a1ce6093efef79dccbed24c18
#
_cell.length_a   1.000
_cell.length_b   1.000
_cell.length_c   1.000
_cell.angle_alpha   90.00
_cell.angle_beta   90.00
_cell.angle_gamma   90.00
#
_symmetry.space_group_name_H-M   'P 1'
#
loop_
_entity.id
_entity.type
_entity.pdbx_description
1 polymer ?
#
loop_
_entity_poly.entity_id
_entity_poly.type
_entity_poly.pdbx_seq_one_letter_code
_entity_poly.pdbx_strand_id
1 'polypeptide(L)'
;NDQRLGGNEAPPAVISVILGEQLGDVLDQLISTGTATHSKKGTILETGVKTLPDFMKDATDRNRTSPFAFTGNKFEFRMVGSRDSISECNVVLNTIAAEAFKEACDRLEAAEDFDMAVHDLIKEYAIDHQRIVFNGNGYAPEWAEEAKRRGLPNLPSMVDAIPALTTDKAVKLFEEFHVFTRTELESRAEIQYEI
;
A
#
# COMPACT_ATOMS: atom_id res chain seq x y z
N ASN A 1 -7.42 6.41 -12.34
CA ASN A 1 -8.73 7.01 -12.08
C ASN A 1 -8.59 8.51 -11.80
N ASP A 2 -8.66 9.31 -12.84
CA ASP A 2 -8.35 10.74 -12.83
C ASP A 2 -9.35 11.56 -11.98
N GLN A 3 -10.52 11.03 -11.71
CA GLN A 3 -11.53 11.69 -10.88
C GLN A 3 -11.35 11.38 -9.39
N ARG A 4 -10.71 10.28 -9.06
CA ARG A 4 -10.54 9.83 -7.67
C ARG A 4 -9.20 10.23 -7.07
N LEU A 5 -8.13 10.20 -7.89
CA LEU A 5 -6.78 10.59 -7.49
C LEU A 5 -6.25 11.65 -8.46
N GLY A 6 -5.70 12.72 -7.92
CA GLY A 6 -5.12 13.81 -8.70
C GLY A 6 -6.12 14.80 -9.30
N GLY A 7 -7.43 14.60 -9.14
CA GLY A 7 -8.47 15.54 -9.54
C GLY A 7 -8.75 16.61 -8.48
N ASN A 8 -9.73 17.47 -8.74
CA ASN A 8 -10.17 18.47 -7.78
C ASN A 8 -10.73 17.78 -6.51
N GLU A 9 -10.33 18.28 -5.35
CA GLU A 9 -10.74 17.75 -4.03
C GLU A 9 -10.35 16.28 -3.79
N ALA A 10 -9.41 15.76 -4.56
CA ALA A 10 -8.87 14.42 -4.41
C ALA A 10 -7.43 14.48 -3.86
N PRO A 11 -6.96 13.44 -3.15
CA PRO A 11 -5.56 13.36 -2.77
C PRO A 11 -4.67 13.22 -4.02
N PRO A 12 -3.36 13.55 -3.92
CA PRO A 12 -2.40 13.27 -4.97
C PRO A 12 -2.43 11.80 -5.42
N ALA A 13 -2.15 11.55 -6.69
CA ALA A 13 -2.12 10.21 -7.28
C ALA A 13 -0.85 9.41 -6.85
N VAL A 14 -0.55 9.43 -5.57
CA VAL A 14 0.56 8.72 -4.95
C VAL A 14 0.01 7.50 -4.22
N ILE A 15 0.53 6.32 -4.57
CA ILE A 15 0.19 5.10 -3.83
C ILE A 15 1.14 4.98 -2.64
N SER A 16 0.56 5.07 -1.46
CA SER A 16 1.22 4.89 -0.17
C SER A 16 0.40 3.96 0.71
N VAL A 17 0.98 3.50 1.80
CA VAL A 17 0.35 2.57 2.73
C VAL A 17 0.20 3.23 4.09
N ILE A 18 -1.01 3.23 4.63
CA ILE A 18 -1.24 3.58 6.03
C ILE A 18 -1.26 2.30 6.89
N LEU A 19 -0.49 2.30 7.95
CA LEU A 19 -0.42 1.21 8.93
C LEU A 19 -1.10 1.56 10.25
N GLY A 20 -1.31 2.84 10.50
CA GLY A 20 -1.79 3.36 11.78
C GLY A 20 -0.69 3.43 12.83
N GLU A 21 -1.04 3.98 14.00
CA GLU A 21 -0.06 4.25 15.07
C GLU A 21 0.49 2.98 15.71
N GLN A 22 -0.33 1.96 15.87
CA GLN A 22 0.07 0.73 16.59
C GLN A 22 1.04 -0.11 15.78
N LEU A 23 0.70 -0.44 14.54
CA LEU A 23 1.57 -1.24 13.68
C LEU A 23 2.80 -0.45 13.25
N GLY A 24 2.65 0.86 13.00
CA GLY A 24 3.76 1.74 12.69
C GLY A 24 4.81 1.75 13.82
N ASP A 25 4.38 1.88 15.08
CA ASP A 25 5.27 1.83 16.24
C ASP A 25 6.03 0.49 16.35
N VAL A 26 5.36 -0.64 16.10
CA VAL A 26 6.01 -1.96 16.10
C VAL A 26 7.08 -2.06 15.03
N LEU A 27 6.78 -1.58 13.81
CA LEU A 27 7.76 -1.58 12.72
C LEU A 27 8.92 -0.62 12.99
N ASP A 28 8.68 0.56 13.53
CA ASP A 28 9.74 1.51 13.90
C ASP A 28 10.69 0.93 14.95
N GLN A 29 10.16 0.18 15.93
CA GLN A 29 10.99 -0.55 16.89
C GLN A 29 11.82 -1.64 16.20
N LEU A 30 11.21 -2.43 15.33
CA LEU A 30 11.89 -3.49 14.59
C LEU A 30 13.03 -2.94 13.73
N ILE A 31 12.80 -1.82 13.05
CA ILE A 31 13.81 -1.15 12.22
C ILE A 31 14.96 -0.62 13.09
N SER A 32 14.64 0.06 14.20
CA SER A 32 15.64 0.78 15.01
C SER A 32 16.44 -0.12 15.95
N THR A 33 15.80 -1.09 16.58
CA THR A 33 16.40 -1.94 17.62
C THR A 33 16.52 -3.41 17.23
N GLY A 34 15.88 -3.81 16.14
CA GLY A 34 15.81 -5.20 15.67
C GLY A 34 14.76 -6.05 16.40
N THR A 35 14.08 -5.53 17.41
CA THR A 35 13.03 -6.25 18.15
C THR A 35 11.93 -5.30 18.60
N ALA A 36 10.68 -5.73 18.54
CA ALA A 36 9.56 -5.00 19.13
C ALA A 36 9.30 -5.51 20.55
N THR A 37 9.43 -4.63 21.53
CA THR A 37 9.30 -4.97 22.96
C THR A 37 7.95 -4.58 23.53
N HIS A 38 7.22 -3.69 22.89
CA HIS A 38 5.90 -3.22 23.29
C HIS A 38 5.06 -2.84 22.07
N SER A 39 3.76 -2.65 22.30
CA SER A 39 2.83 -2.13 21.32
C SER A 39 2.02 -1.01 21.95
N LYS A 40 1.79 0.07 21.24
CA LYS A 40 0.91 1.14 21.72
C LYS A 40 -0.48 0.57 21.93
N LYS A 41 -1.02 0.67 23.14
CA LYS A 41 -2.43 0.39 23.38
C LYS A 41 -3.26 1.53 22.83
N GLY A 42 -4.42 1.21 22.27
CA GLY A 42 -5.35 2.22 21.78
C GLY A 42 -5.60 3.30 22.86
N THR A 43 -5.58 4.55 22.45
CA THR A 43 -5.84 5.69 23.34
C THR A 43 -7.31 5.67 23.74
N ILE A 44 -7.60 5.80 25.05
CA ILE A 44 -8.95 5.98 25.53
C ILE A 44 -9.36 7.42 25.25
N LEU A 45 -10.51 7.62 24.62
CA LEU A 45 -11.11 8.92 24.46
C LEU A 45 -11.89 9.24 25.75
N GLU A 46 -11.29 10.07 26.59
CA GLU A 46 -11.98 10.62 27.74
C GLU A 46 -13.03 11.62 27.26
N THR A 47 -14.30 11.29 27.42
CA THR A 47 -15.39 12.15 26.97
C THR A 47 -15.55 13.40 27.85
N GLY A 48 -14.93 13.46 29.03
CA GLY A 48 -15.07 14.53 30.00
C GLY A 48 -16.46 14.62 30.64
N VAL A 49 -17.36 13.70 30.30
CA VAL A 49 -18.75 13.65 30.80
C VAL A 49 -18.91 12.38 31.63
N LYS A 50 -19.16 12.55 32.92
CA LYS A 50 -19.27 11.45 33.91
C LYS A 50 -20.34 10.39 33.62
N THR A 51 -21.29 10.69 32.73
CA THR A 51 -22.40 9.81 32.35
C THR A 51 -22.18 9.01 31.11
N LEU A 52 -21.08 9.28 30.37
CA LEU A 52 -20.74 8.54 29.18
C LEU A 52 -19.56 7.62 29.50
N PRO A 53 -19.58 6.35 29.08
CA PRO A 53 -18.45 5.47 29.23
C PRO A 53 -17.25 5.96 28.39
N ASP A 54 -16.06 5.63 28.84
CA ASP A 54 -14.85 5.84 28.06
C ASP A 54 -14.88 4.93 26.82
N PHE A 55 -14.58 5.51 25.67
CA PHE A 55 -14.50 4.76 24.42
C PHE A 55 -13.04 4.57 24.01
N MET A 56 -12.71 3.39 23.53
CA MET A 56 -11.45 3.21 22.83
C MET A 56 -11.48 4.03 21.53
N LYS A 57 -10.53 4.94 21.38
CA LYS A 57 -10.34 5.66 20.12
C LYS A 57 -10.06 4.62 19.03
N ASP A 58 -10.87 4.66 17.97
CA ASP A 58 -10.61 3.86 16.80
C ASP A 58 -9.25 4.25 16.21
N ALA A 59 -8.30 3.34 16.25
CA ALA A 59 -6.95 3.55 15.68
C ALA A 59 -6.93 3.43 14.17
N THR A 60 -8.07 3.08 13.55
CA THR A 60 -8.21 2.97 12.10
C THR A 60 -8.56 4.32 11.51
N ASP A 61 -7.78 4.81 10.56
CA ASP A 61 -8.12 6.02 9.82
C ASP A 61 -8.94 5.65 8.58
N ARG A 62 -10.25 5.85 8.68
CA ARG A 62 -11.18 5.58 7.57
C ARG A 62 -11.18 6.65 6.48
N ASN A 63 -10.65 7.84 6.72
CA ASN A 63 -11.16 8.98 5.96
C ASN A 63 -10.15 9.73 5.12
N ARG A 64 -8.83 9.52 5.21
CA ARG A 64 -8.02 10.65 4.75
C ARG A 64 -6.72 10.38 4.08
N THR A 65 -6.36 9.12 3.82
CA THR A 65 -4.96 9.04 3.64
C THR A 65 -4.58 8.19 2.45
N SER A 66 -3.94 7.14 2.66
CA SER A 66 -3.38 6.36 1.59
C SER A 66 -4.47 5.60 0.86
N PRO A 67 -4.34 5.42 -0.46
CA PRO A 67 -5.23 4.52 -1.21
C PRO A 67 -5.19 3.09 -0.69
N PHE A 68 -4.14 2.70 0.03
CA PHE A 68 -3.95 1.38 0.60
C PHE A 68 -3.82 1.49 2.13
N ALA A 69 -4.83 1.05 2.86
CA ALA A 69 -4.92 1.25 4.31
C ALA A 69 -5.12 -0.06 5.07
N PHE A 70 -4.33 -0.24 6.14
CA PHE A 70 -4.55 -1.31 7.12
C PHE A 70 -5.66 -0.91 8.08
N THR A 71 -6.71 -1.73 8.18
CA THR A 71 -7.90 -1.46 8.98
C THR A 71 -8.05 -2.43 10.17
N GLY A 72 -6.93 -2.81 10.77
CA GLY A 72 -6.87 -3.63 11.97
C GLY A 72 -6.73 -5.14 11.71
N ASN A 73 -7.35 -5.68 10.68
CA ASN A 73 -7.26 -7.09 10.31
C ASN A 73 -7.20 -7.34 8.80
N LYS A 74 -7.23 -6.29 7.99
CA LYS A 74 -7.18 -6.37 6.53
C LYS A 74 -6.62 -5.08 5.95
N PHE A 75 -6.20 -5.13 4.69
CA PHE A 75 -5.94 -3.94 3.90
C PHE A 75 -7.14 -3.61 3.03
N GLU A 76 -7.46 -2.33 2.93
CA GLU A 76 -8.45 -1.81 2.00
C GLU A 76 -7.76 -1.00 0.92
N PHE A 77 -8.02 -1.33 -0.34
CA PHE A 77 -7.60 -0.53 -1.48
C PHE A 77 -8.75 0.37 -1.93
N ARG A 78 -8.56 1.69 -1.85
CA ARG A 78 -9.61 2.70 -1.99
C ARG A 78 -9.36 3.62 -3.17
N MET A 79 -9.23 3.08 -4.35
CA MET A 79 -8.81 3.84 -5.51
C MET A 79 -9.81 3.79 -6.67
N VAL A 80 -10.55 2.70 -6.80
CA VAL A 80 -11.45 2.47 -7.92
C VAL A 80 -12.66 3.37 -7.85
N GLY A 81 -13.01 4.04 -8.96
CA GLY A 81 -14.22 4.84 -9.07
C GLY A 81 -15.49 3.99 -9.04
N SER A 82 -16.62 4.60 -8.66
CA SER A 82 -17.90 3.89 -8.48
C SER A 82 -18.51 3.32 -9.78
N ARG A 83 -18.01 3.73 -10.91
CA ARG A 83 -18.47 3.26 -12.25
C ARG A 83 -17.47 2.33 -12.92
N ASP A 84 -16.28 2.20 -12.36
CA ASP A 84 -15.20 1.41 -12.95
C ASP A 84 -15.29 -0.04 -12.53
N SER A 85 -14.80 -0.94 -13.38
CA SER A 85 -14.60 -2.33 -13.01
C SER A 85 -13.45 -2.46 -12.03
N ILE A 86 -13.63 -3.28 -10.99
CA ILE A 86 -12.56 -3.64 -10.06
C ILE A 86 -11.65 -4.74 -10.59
N SER A 87 -11.95 -5.32 -11.75
CA SER A 87 -11.27 -6.52 -12.25
C SER A 87 -9.79 -6.29 -12.51
N GLU A 88 -9.42 -5.23 -13.21
CA GLU A 88 -8.02 -4.93 -13.50
C GLU A 88 -7.22 -4.63 -12.24
N CYS A 89 -7.79 -3.84 -11.34
CA CYS A 89 -7.19 -3.57 -10.05
C CYS A 89 -6.93 -4.86 -9.25
N ASN A 90 -7.92 -5.75 -9.21
CA ASN A 90 -7.78 -7.04 -8.52
C ASN A 90 -6.74 -7.93 -9.19
N VAL A 91 -6.68 -7.96 -10.53
CA VAL A 91 -5.65 -8.73 -11.25
C VAL A 91 -4.26 -8.24 -10.88
N VAL A 92 -4.00 -6.93 -10.95
CA VAL A 92 -2.70 -6.36 -10.60
C VAL A 92 -2.35 -6.66 -9.14
N LEU A 93 -3.26 -6.36 -8.20
CA LEU A 93 -3.01 -6.58 -6.77
C LEU A 93 -2.74 -8.04 -6.43
N ASN A 94 -3.50 -8.97 -7.00
CA ASN A 94 -3.26 -10.40 -6.75
C ASN A 94 -1.94 -10.87 -7.36
N THR A 95 -1.56 -10.36 -8.54
CA THR A 95 -0.30 -10.76 -9.18
C THR A 95 0.92 -10.26 -8.39
N ILE A 96 0.92 -8.99 -7.94
CA ILE A 96 2.03 -8.47 -7.12
C ILE A 96 2.09 -9.14 -5.74
N ALA A 97 0.93 -9.51 -5.17
CA ALA A 97 0.89 -10.27 -3.93
C ALA A 97 1.45 -11.69 -4.12
N ALA A 98 1.12 -12.34 -5.24
CA ALA A 98 1.67 -13.65 -5.58
C ALA A 98 3.20 -13.61 -5.74
N GLU A 99 3.75 -12.57 -6.39
CA GLU A 99 5.20 -12.36 -6.48
C GLU A 99 5.83 -12.23 -5.09
N ALA A 100 5.28 -11.37 -4.24
CA ALA A 100 5.80 -11.15 -2.90
C ALA A 100 5.74 -12.42 -2.04
N PHE A 101 4.66 -13.20 -2.14
CA PHE A 101 4.56 -14.48 -1.44
C PHE A 101 5.53 -15.51 -1.99
N LYS A 102 5.72 -15.60 -3.32
CA LYS A 102 6.69 -16.50 -3.91
C LYS A 102 8.09 -16.19 -3.40
N GLU A 103 8.51 -14.93 -3.44
CA GLU A 103 9.82 -14.50 -2.92
C GLU A 103 9.99 -14.86 -1.44
N ALA A 104 8.97 -14.58 -0.62
CA ALA A 104 8.99 -14.94 0.80
C ALA A 104 9.09 -16.46 1.01
N CYS A 105 8.29 -17.25 0.29
CA CYS A 105 8.33 -18.71 0.37
C CYS A 105 9.70 -19.27 -0.04
N ASP A 106 10.25 -18.83 -1.17
CA ASP A 106 11.55 -19.30 -1.67
C ASP A 106 12.65 -19.05 -0.61
N ARG A 107 12.61 -17.92 0.10
CA ARG A 107 13.56 -17.60 1.18
C ARG A 107 13.35 -18.43 2.43
N LEU A 108 12.10 -18.58 2.86
CA LEU A 108 11.77 -19.30 4.09
C LEU A 108 11.96 -20.82 3.96
N GLU A 109 11.66 -21.39 2.79
CA GLU A 109 11.88 -22.81 2.52
C GLU A 109 13.36 -23.18 2.47
N ALA A 110 14.22 -22.24 2.08
CA ALA A 110 15.68 -22.43 2.05
C ALA A 110 16.37 -22.21 3.41
N ALA A 111 15.66 -21.75 4.43
CA ALA A 111 16.23 -21.38 5.71
C ALA A 111 16.42 -22.59 6.64
N GLU A 112 17.57 -22.64 7.35
CA GLU A 112 17.81 -23.63 8.39
C GLU A 112 17.05 -23.35 9.68
N ASP A 113 16.88 -22.07 10.03
CA ASP A 113 16.10 -21.59 11.16
C ASP A 113 14.93 -20.74 10.65
N PHE A 114 13.74 -21.33 10.63
CA PHE A 114 12.54 -20.71 10.08
C PHE A 114 12.13 -19.45 10.87
N ASP A 115 12.13 -19.49 12.18
CA ASP A 115 11.68 -18.37 13.02
C ASP A 115 12.60 -17.17 12.86
N MET A 116 13.90 -17.40 12.83
CA MET A 116 14.88 -16.36 12.59
C MET A 116 14.74 -15.79 11.17
N ALA A 117 14.54 -16.63 10.18
CA ALA A 117 14.36 -16.20 8.80
C ALA A 117 13.09 -15.35 8.61
N VAL A 118 11.99 -15.69 9.27
CA VAL A 118 10.77 -14.86 9.28
C VAL A 118 11.02 -13.49 9.89
N HIS A 119 11.70 -13.46 11.04
CA HIS A 119 12.06 -12.20 11.71
C HIS A 119 12.91 -11.31 10.79
N ASP A 120 13.95 -11.87 10.20
CA ASP A 120 14.89 -11.12 9.34
C ASP A 120 14.20 -10.64 8.05
N LEU A 121 13.33 -11.47 7.47
CA LEU A 121 12.54 -11.10 6.29
C LEU A 121 11.62 -9.93 6.57
N ILE A 122 10.88 -9.95 7.69
CA ILE A 122 9.98 -8.86 8.08
C ILE A 122 10.79 -7.57 8.32
N LYS A 123 11.91 -7.67 9.00
CA LYS A 123 12.80 -6.54 9.27
C LYS A 123 13.34 -5.92 7.98
N GLU A 124 13.82 -6.74 7.05
CA GLU A 124 14.33 -6.29 5.75
C GLU A 124 13.22 -5.59 4.95
N TYR A 125 12.03 -6.20 4.83
CA TYR A 125 10.92 -5.58 4.14
C TYR A 125 10.48 -4.26 4.80
N ALA A 126 10.50 -4.18 6.12
CA ALA A 126 10.17 -2.95 6.83
C ALA A 126 11.17 -1.83 6.50
N ILE A 127 12.45 -2.13 6.42
CA ILE A 127 13.52 -1.18 6.07
C ILE A 127 13.38 -0.74 4.60
N ASP A 128 13.30 -1.70 3.68
CA ASP A 128 13.34 -1.43 2.24
C ASP A 128 12.10 -0.68 1.75
N HIS A 129 10.96 -0.92 2.39
CA HIS A 129 9.69 -0.35 2.00
C HIS A 129 9.19 0.78 2.90
N GLN A 130 9.96 1.21 3.90
CA GLN A 130 9.59 2.31 4.80
C GLN A 130 9.14 3.59 4.05
N ARG A 131 9.72 3.84 2.88
CA ARG A 131 9.39 5.02 2.06
C ARG A 131 7.92 5.10 1.63
N ILE A 132 7.22 3.97 1.52
CA ILE A 132 5.80 3.93 1.12
C ILE A 132 4.84 4.13 2.29
N VAL A 133 5.32 3.97 3.52
CA VAL A 133 4.47 4.10 4.72
C VAL A 133 4.23 5.57 5.02
N PHE A 134 2.96 5.96 5.04
CA PHE A 134 2.54 7.32 5.37
C PHE A 134 1.27 7.30 6.22
N ASN A 135 1.41 7.68 7.47
CA ASN A 135 0.32 7.73 8.45
C ASN A 135 -0.28 9.14 8.60
N GLY A 136 0.06 10.07 7.71
CA GLY A 136 -0.38 11.46 7.75
C GLY A 136 -1.61 11.75 6.89
N ASN A 137 -1.93 13.04 6.78
CA ASN A 137 -3.04 13.51 5.93
C ASN A 137 -2.63 13.55 4.46
N GLY A 138 -3.14 12.63 3.65
CA GLY A 138 -2.87 12.55 2.21
C GLY A 138 -3.41 13.72 1.38
N TYR A 139 -4.29 14.55 1.95
CA TYR A 139 -4.79 15.77 1.31
C TYR A 139 -3.92 17.00 1.58
N ALA A 140 -2.96 16.89 2.47
CA ALA A 140 -2.06 18.00 2.77
C ALA A 140 -1.14 18.29 1.57
N PRO A 141 -0.98 19.57 1.17
CA PRO A 141 -0.11 19.92 0.03
C PRO A 141 1.33 19.44 0.20
N GLU A 142 1.80 19.41 1.43
CA GLU A 142 3.15 18.98 1.80
C GLU A 142 3.40 17.49 1.48
N TRP A 143 2.32 16.69 1.40
CA TRP A 143 2.45 15.28 1.06
C TRP A 143 2.98 15.05 -0.35
N ALA A 144 2.55 15.82 -1.32
CA ALA A 144 3.03 15.69 -2.70
C ALA A 144 4.55 15.94 -2.79
N GLU A 145 5.07 16.94 -2.07
CA GLU A 145 6.51 17.24 -2.02
C GLU A 145 7.29 16.15 -1.26
N GLU A 146 6.74 15.67 -0.15
CA GLU A 146 7.35 14.57 0.62
C GLU A 146 7.38 13.27 -0.18
N ALA A 147 6.31 12.93 -0.89
CA ALA A 147 6.24 11.77 -1.77
C ALA A 147 7.31 11.84 -2.87
N LYS A 148 7.47 13.00 -3.49
CA LYS A 148 8.54 13.25 -4.46
C LYS A 148 9.92 13.05 -3.85
N ARG A 149 10.16 13.58 -2.65
CA ARG A 149 11.43 13.40 -1.91
C ARG A 149 11.73 11.93 -1.64
N ARG A 150 10.69 11.12 -1.37
CA ARG A 150 10.78 9.68 -1.17
C ARG A 150 10.89 8.87 -2.47
N GLY A 151 10.86 9.53 -3.64
CA GLY A 151 10.89 8.88 -4.94
C GLY A 151 9.63 8.07 -5.27
N LEU A 152 8.48 8.49 -4.71
CA LEU A 152 7.20 7.88 -5.04
C LEU A 152 6.61 8.53 -6.28
N PRO A 153 6.11 7.75 -7.26
CA PRO A 153 5.44 8.27 -8.42
C PRO A 153 4.17 9.04 -8.03
N ASN A 154 3.92 10.14 -8.72
CA ASN A 154 2.66 10.85 -8.70
C ASN A 154 2.15 10.94 -10.14
N LEU A 155 1.21 10.09 -10.50
CA LEU A 155 0.67 9.94 -11.85
C LEU A 155 -0.81 10.35 -11.87
N PRO A 156 -1.10 11.67 -12.00
CA PRO A 156 -2.45 12.20 -11.88
C PRO A 156 -3.35 11.84 -13.07
N SER A 157 -2.77 11.52 -14.20
CA SER A 157 -3.48 11.13 -15.42
C SER A 157 -3.32 9.65 -15.72
N MET A 158 -4.40 9.02 -16.19
CA MET A 158 -4.36 7.66 -16.67
C MET A 158 -3.44 7.50 -17.87
N VAL A 159 -3.39 8.49 -18.76
CA VAL A 159 -2.50 8.51 -19.93
C VAL A 159 -1.02 8.39 -19.51
N ASP A 160 -0.65 9.04 -18.41
CA ASP A 160 0.71 8.95 -17.87
C ASP A 160 1.01 7.60 -17.20
N ALA A 161 -0.04 6.89 -16.75
CA ALA A 161 0.09 5.61 -16.06
C ALA A 161 0.10 4.40 -17.02
N ILE A 162 -0.62 4.46 -18.14
CA ILE A 162 -0.75 3.36 -19.10
C ILE A 162 0.60 2.77 -19.56
N PRO A 163 1.65 3.57 -19.87
CA PRO A 163 2.94 3.02 -20.28
C PRO A 163 3.58 2.05 -19.27
N ALA A 164 3.20 2.14 -18.00
CA ALA A 164 3.71 1.24 -16.98
C ALA A 164 3.30 -0.23 -17.20
N LEU A 165 2.16 -0.48 -17.86
CA LEU A 165 1.67 -1.83 -18.18
C LEU A 165 2.58 -2.60 -19.15
N THR A 166 3.26 -1.90 -20.05
CA THR A 166 4.07 -2.50 -21.10
C THR A 166 5.57 -2.45 -20.83
N THR A 167 5.98 -2.03 -19.62
CA THR A 167 7.38 -2.09 -19.20
C THR A 167 7.86 -3.53 -19.11
N ASP A 168 9.15 -3.77 -19.37
CA ASP A 168 9.71 -5.11 -19.25
C ASP A 168 9.53 -5.72 -17.86
N LYS A 169 9.51 -4.89 -16.81
CA LYS A 169 9.22 -5.33 -15.44
C LYS A 169 7.80 -5.87 -15.32
N ALA A 170 6.82 -5.13 -15.83
CA ALA A 170 5.41 -5.54 -15.77
C ALA A 170 5.17 -6.80 -16.63
N VAL A 171 5.69 -6.81 -17.85
CA VAL A 171 5.59 -7.97 -18.75
C VAL A 171 6.16 -9.22 -18.11
N LYS A 172 7.39 -9.15 -17.57
CA LYS A 172 8.02 -10.29 -16.89
C LYS A 172 7.15 -10.81 -15.75
N LEU A 173 6.61 -9.91 -14.92
CA LEU A 173 5.75 -10.28 -13.80
C LEU A 173 4.50 -11.03 -14.27
N PHE A 174 3.78 -10.47 -15.23
CA PHE A 174 2.53 -11.07 -15.70
C PHE A 174 2.74 -12.39 -16.47
N GLU A 175 3.82 -12.50 -17.23
CA GLU A 175 4.19 -13.75 -17.93
C GLU A 175 4.63 -14.83 -16.94
N GLU A 176 5.39 -14.50 -15.89
CA GLU A 176 5.83 -15.45 -14.87
C GLU A 176 4.64 -16.13 -14.17
N PHE A 177 3.58 -15.36 -13.88
CA PHE A 177 2.37 -15.90 -13.25
C PHE A 177 1.29 -16.34 -14.26
N HIS A 178 1.60 -16.39 -15.55
CA HIS A 178 0.69 -16.81 -16.62
C HIS A 178 -0.64 -16.03 -16.64
N VAL A 179 -0.58 -14.74 -16.28
CA VAL A 179 -1.75 -13.87 -16.22
C VAL A 179 -1.99 -13.18 -17.54
N PHE A 180 -0.94 -12.55 -18.09
CA PHE A 180 -0.96 -11.90 -19.40
C PHE A 180 0.37 -12.09 -20.12
N THR A 181 0.30 -12.23 -21.44
CA THR A 181 1.44 -12.14 -22.34
C THR A 181 1.74 -10.67 -22.68
N ARG A 182 2.93 -10.39 -23.23
CA ARG A 182 3.27 -9.05 -23.74
C ARG A 182 2.21 -8.52 -24.70
N THR A 183 1.79 -9.34 -25.66
CA THR A 183 0.79 -8.93 -26.66
C THR A 183 -0.55 -8.55 -26.04
N GLU A 184 -0.98 -9.27 -25.01
CA GLU A 184 -2.21 -8.94 -24.28
C GLU A 184 -2.08 -7.65 -23.48
N LEU A 185 -0.93 -7.38 -22.87
CA LEU A 185 -0.69 -6.12 -22.16
C LEU A 185 -0.64 -4.93 -23.13
N GLU A 186 0.03 -5.07 -24.27
CA GLU A 186 0.06 -4.05 -25.31
C GLU A 186 -1.35 -3.75 -25.86
N SER A 187 -2.14 -4.78 -26.14
CA SER A 187 -3.52 -4.62 -26.58
C SER A 187 -4.39 -3.93 -25.52
N ARG A 188 -4.21 -4.25 -24.23
CA ARG A 188 -4.93 -3.57 -23.15
C ARG A 188 -4.53 -2.11 -23.02
N ALA A 189 -3.25 -1.80 -23.15
CA ALA A 189 -2.75 -0.43 -23.14
C ALA A 189 -3.38 0.40 -24.29
N GLU A 190 -3.43 -0.14 -25.51
CA GLU A 190 -4.07 0.53 -26.64
C GLU A 190 -5.57 0.80 -26.37
N ILE A 191 -6.31 -0.18 -25.87
CA ILE A 191 -7.73 -0.01 -25.53
C ILE A 191 -7.91 1.10 -24.47
N GLN A 192 -7.02 1.19 -23.48
CA GLN A 192 -7.12 2.22 -22.45
C GLN A 192 -6.83 3.63 -22.96
N TYR A 193 -6.10 3.79 -24.06
CA TYR A 193 -5.93 5.09 -24.71
C TYR A 193 -7.16 5.53 -25.51
N GLU A 194 -8.06 4.60 -25.88
CA GLU A 194 -9.26 4.91 -26.64
C GLU A 194 -10.48 5.24 -25.76
N ILE A 195 -10.44 4.93 -24.46
CA ILE A 195 -11.52 5.17 -23.50
C ILE A 195 -11.34 6.52 -22.80
#